data_ab4bacc9ca3d9afc28d71f86de78db5f
#
_entry.id   ab4bacc9ca3d9afc28d71f86de78db5f
#
_cell.length_a   1.000
_cell.length_b   1.000
_cell.length_c   1.000
_cell.angle_alpha   90.00
_cell.angle_beta   90.00
_cell.angle_gamma   90.00
#
_symmetry.space_group_name_H-M   'P 1'
#
loop_
_entity.id
_entity.type
_entity.pdbx_description
1 polymer ?
#
loop_
_entity_poly.entity_id
_entity_poly.type
_entity_poly.pdbx_seq_one_letter_code
_entity_poly.pdbx_strand_id
1 'polypeptide(L)'
;MVFANEPIFQVEGPLAQCQLVETALLNILNYQILIATKAARIRSVIEDAPLLEFGTRRAQEMDAAIWGTRAAVIGGADATSNVRAGKIFGIPVSGTHAHALVQAYGNDYDAFKAYASTHKDCIFLVDTYDTLKIGVPNAIRVAKELGDKINFLGVRLDSGDLAYLSKRVRKQLDAAGFPDAKIYASNDLDENTILNLKMQKAKIDVWGVGTNLITAYDQPALGAVYKIVSIENDRGVMQDTIKLSNNAEKVSTPGKKQVWRITSRAKGKSEGDYITFADTDVNALEEINMFHPTYTYINKTVRDFDAVPLLVPIYDKGQLIYDLPSLDEIKNYATKKLDELWNEYKRVLNPQDYPVDLAKDVWDHKMTLIDNMRKKAHDLSE
;
A
#
# COMPACT_ATOMS: atom_id res chain seq x y z
N MET A 1 -7.31 5.90 -0.22
CA MET A 1 -7.26 4.94 0.92
C MET A 1 -8.66 4.43 1.16
N VAL A 2 -8.82 3.13 1.30
CA VAL A 2 -10.10 2.43 1.41
C VAL A 2 -10.04 1.38 2.52
N PHE A 3 -11.20 0.99 3.05
CA PHE A 3 -11.34 0.02 4.14
C PHE A 3 -12.30 -1.11 3.77
N ALA A 4 -12.37 -2.14 4.61
CA ALA A 4 -13.29 -3.25 4.39
C ALA A 4 -14.76 -2.77 4.47
N ASN A 5 -15.63 -3.45 3.73
CA ASN A 5 -17.10 -3.24 3.72
C ASN A 5 -17.59 -1.93 3.09
N GLU A 6 -16.73 -1.16 2.42
CA GLU A 6 -17.16 0.02 1.67
C GLU A 6 -17.14 -0.22 0.15
N PRO A 7 -18.02 0.43 -0.63
CA PRO A 7 -17.94 0.45 -2.07
C PRO A 7 -16.73 1.30 -2.52
N ILE A 8 -15.77 0.65 -3.19
CA ILE A 8 -14.56 1.31 -3.70
C ILE A 8 -14.64 1.63 -5.18
N PHE A 9 -15.64 1.09 -5.87
CA PHE A 9 -15.87 1.31 -7.28
C PHE A 9 -17.36 1.14 -7.61
N GLN A 10 -17.89 1.96 -8.52
CA GLN A 10 -19.26 1.87 -8.96
C GLN A 10 -19.30 2.03 -10.48
N VAL A 11 -20.03 1.14 -11.14
CA VAL A 11 -20.24 1.16 -12.59
C VAL A 11 -21.73 1.24 -12.87
N GLU A 12 -22.12 2.16 -13.76
CA GLU A 12 -23.48 2.33 -14.25
C GLU A 12 -23.49 2.27 -15.77
N GLY A 13 -24.36 1.46 -16.35
CA GLY A 13 -24.46 1.28 -17.80
C GLY A 13 -25.24 0.03 -18.18
N PRO A 14 -25.24 -0.36 -19.47
CA PRO A 14 -25.87 -1.59 -19.93
C PRO A 14 -25.37 -2.82 -19.16
N LEU A 15 -26.27 -3.68 -18.70
CA LEU A 15 -25.95 -4.81 -17.82
C LEU A 15 -24.79 -5.68 -18.33
N ALA A 16 -24.79 -6.03 -19.61
CA ALA A 16 -23.73 -6.86 -20.20
C ALA A 16 -22.35 -6.17 -20.10
N GLN A 17 -22.27 -4.86 -20.36
CA GLN A 17 -21.04 -4.10 -20.26
C GLN A 17 -20.56 -4.00 -18.81
N CYS A 18 -21.47 -3.74 -17.87
CA CYS A 18 -21.14 -3.73 -16.45
C CYS A 18 -20.59 -5.07 -15.97
N GLN A 19 -21.09 -6.21 -16.50
CA GLN A 19 -20.59 -7.53 -16.11
C GLN A 19 -19.22 -7.87 -16.72
N LEU A 20 -18.94 -7.41 -17.95
CA LEU A 20 -17.67 -7.69 -18.62
C LEU A 20 -16.45 -7.10 -17.91
N VAL A 21 -16.60 -5.99 -17.19
CA VAL A 21 -15.48 -5.31 -16.51
C VAL A 21 -15.15 -5.89 -15.14
N GLU A 22 -16.01 -6.75 -14.55
CA GLU A 22 -15.85 -7.28 -13.19
C GLU A 22 -14.45 -7.82 -12.93
N THR A 23 -14.03 -8.81 -13.71
CA THR A 23 -12.78 -9.53 -13.46
C THR A 23 -11.57 -8.60 -13.59
N ALA A 24 -11.53 -7.74 -14.60
CA ALA A 24 -10.43 -6.81 -14.82
C ALA A 24 -10.32 -5.80 -13.68
N LEU A 25 -11.44 -5.21 -13.26
CA LEU A 25 -11.48 -4.25 -12.15
C LEU A 25 -11.02 -4.89 -10.84
N LEU A 26 -11.56 -6.05 -10.50
CA LEU A 26 -11.17 -6.75 -9.27
C LEU A 26 -9.70 -7.14 -9.28
N ASN A 27 -9.17 -7.63 -10.40
CA ASN A 27 -7.77 -8.01 -10.52
C ASN A 27 -6.82 -6.83 -10.29
N ILE A 28 -7.06 -5.71 -10.99
CA ILE A 28 -6.22 -4.51 -10.91
C ILE A 28 -6.26 -3.91 -9.50
N LEU A 29 -7.46 -3.76 -8.93
CA LEU A 29 -7.64 -3.19 -7.59
C LEU A 29 -7.02 -4.08 -6.51
N ASN A 30 -7.25 -5.39 -6.58
CA ASN A 30 -6.74 -6.34 -5.60
C ASN A 30 -5.21 -6.24 -5.46
N TYR A 31 -4.49 -6.39 -6.55
CA TYR A 31 -3.03 -6.42 -6.51
C TYR A 31 -2.43 -5.08 -6.08
N GLN A 32 -2.85 -3.99 -6.70
CA GLN A 32 -2.26 -2.67 -6.40
C GLN A 32 -2.59 -2.19 -4.98
N ILE A 33 -3.79 -2.46 -4.46
CA ILE A 33 -4.14 -2.13 -3.07
C ILE A 33 -3.27 -2.93 -2.09
N LEU A 34 -3.07 -4.23 -2.32
CA LEU A 34 -2.22 -5.07 -1.47
C LEU A 34 -0.78 -4.54 -1.40
N ILE A 35 -0.17 -4.25 -2.54
CA ILE A 35 1.22 -3.78 -2.60
C ILE A 35 1.36 -2.39 -1.98
N ALA A 36 0.47 -1.46 -2.30
CA ALA A 36 0.48 -0.12 -1.70
C ALA A 36 0.29 -0.17 -0.18
N THR A 37 -0.60 -1.04 0.30
CA THR A 37 -0.82 -1.25 1.74
C THR A 37 0.43 -1.83 2.41
N LYS A 38 1.07 -2.84 1.81
CA LYS A 38 2.31 -3.42 2.33
C LYS A 38 3.44 -2.40 2.41
N ALA A 39 3.61 -1.59 1.35
CA ALA A 39 4.57 -0.49 1.34
C ALA A 39 4.29 0.53 2.45
N ALA A 40 3.02 0.92 2.64
CA ALA A 40 2.62 1.88 3.67
C ALA A 40 2.87 1.35 5.10
N ARG A 41 2.66 0.04 5.34
CA ARG A 41 3.01 -0.60 6.62
C ARG A 41 4.50 -0.57 6.87
N ILE A 42 5.32 -0.89 5.87
CA ILE A 42 6.77 -0.80 5.97
C ILE A 42 7.19 0.66 6.25
N ARG A 43 6.64 1.62 5.49
CA ARG A 43 6.90 3.05 5.71
C ARG A 43 6.59 3.49 7.13
N SER A 44 5.50 3.02 7.72
CA SER A 44 5.09 3.40 9.08
C SER A 44 6.10 3.01 10.16
N VAL A 45 6.95 2.00 9.93
CA VAL A 45 7.97 1.55 10.90
C VAL A 45 9.37 2.09 10.62
N ILE A 46 9.66 2.50 9.38
CA ILE A 46 10.96 3.07 9.01
C ILE A 46 11.01 4.60 9.11
N GLU A 47 9.84 5.23 9.26
CA GLU A 47 9.71 6.70 9.35
C GLU A 47 10.30 7.39 8.11
N ASP A 48 11.25 8.30 8.26
CA ASP A 48 11.86 9.07 7.17
C ASP A 48 13.02 8.36 6.47
N ALA A 49 13.40 7.15 6.92
CA ALA A 49 14.49 6.40 6.29
C ALA A 49 14.11 5.98 4.85
N PRO A 50 15.05 6.03 3.88
CA PRO A 50 14.75 5.63 2.51
C PRO A 50 14.29 4.17 2.39
N LEU A 51 13.20 3.97 1.60
CA LEU A 51 12.65 2.67 1.22
C LEU A 51 12.91 2.41 -0.26
N LEU A 52 13.66 1.36 -0.56
CA LEU A 52 13.97 0.93 -1.92
C LEU A 52 13.18 -0.33 -2.26
N GLU A 53 12.44 -0.33 -3.36
CA GLU A 53 11.70 -1.49 -3.87
C GLU A 53 12.65 -2.40 -4.67
N PHE A 54 12.89 -3.62 -4.22
CA PHE A 54 13.81 -4.60 -4.80
C PHE A 54 13.15 -5.93 -5.20
N GLY A 55 11.84 -5.92 -5.43
CA GLY A 55 11.04 -7.12 -5.58
C GLY A 55 10.87 -7.65 -7.01
N THR A 56 11.34 -6.94 -8.05
CA THR A 56 11.08 -7.26 -9.46
C THR A 56 11.19 -8.76 -9.80
N ARG A 57 12.26 -9.42 -9.37
CA ARG A 57 12.52 -10.86 -9.66
C ARG A 57 11.60 -11.83 -8.91
N ARG A 58 10.79 -11.36 -7.98
CA ARG A 58 9.89 -12.15 -7.12
C ARG A 58 8.40 -11.90 -7.40
N ALA A 59 8.09 -10.88 -8.19
CA ALA A 59 6.72 -10.61 -8.59
C ALA A 59 6.15 -11.77 -9.42
N GLN A 60 4.85 -11.98 -9.31
CA GLN A 60 4.12 -12.96 -10.13
C GLN A 60 3.91 -12.39 -11.53
N GLU A 61 4.90 -12.58 -12.39
CA GLU A 61 4.91 -12.16 -13.79
C GLU A 61 5.40 -10.69 -13.98
N MET A 62 5.66 -10.32 -15.25
CA MET A 62 6.30 -9.04 -15.60
C MET A 62 5.39 -7.83 -15.36
N ASP A 63 4.10 -7.95 -15.64
CA ASP A 63 3.15 -6.86 -15.42
C ASP A 63 2.98 -6.61 -13.92
N ALA A 64 2.94 -7.65 -13.10
CA ALA A 64 2.94 -7.51 -11.65
C ALA A 64 4.18 -6.77 -11.15
N ALA A 65 5.37 -7.05 -11.72
CA ALA A 65 6.59 -6.31 -11.36
C ALA A 65 6.47 -4.80 -11.64
N ILE A 66 5.87 -4.41 -12.78
CA ILE A 66 5.73 -3.01 -13.18
C ILE A 66 4.68 -2.28 -12.33
N TRP A 67 3.47 -2.84 -12.26
CA TRP A 67 2.36 -2.23 -11.53
C TRP A 67 2.55 -2.30 -10.01
N GLY A 68 3.21 -3.36 -9.52
CA GLY A 68 3.60 -3.48 -8.13
C GLY A 68 4.62 -2.42 -7.70
N THR A 69 5.63 -2.15 -8.54
CA THR A 69 6.57 -1.04 -8.28
C THR A 69 5.84 0.30 -8.17
N ARG A 70 4.91 0.60 -9.11
CA ARG A 70 4.09 1.81 -9.04
C ARG A 70 3.28 1.87 -7.74
N ALA A 71 2.62 0.79 -7.38
CA ALA A 71 1.84 0.71 -6.14
C ALA A 71 2.70 0.86 -4.88
N ALA A 72 3.91 0.28 -4.87
CA ALA A 72 4.86 0.47 -3.78
C ALA A 72 5.27 1.93 -3.59
N VAL A 73 5.45 2.68 -4.68
CA VAL A 73 5.75 4.13 -4.62
C VAL A 73 4.58 4.91 -4.05
N ILE A 74 3.34 4.59 -4.43
CA ILE A 74 2.13 5.18 -3.83
C ILE A 74 2.09 4.92 -2.32
N GLY A 75 2.46 3.71 -1.88
CA GLY A 75 2.55 3.33 -0.47
C GLY A 75 3.76 3.88 0.29
N GLY A 76 4.66 4.60 -0.39
CA GLY A 76 5.76 5.30 0.26
C GLY A 76 7.17 4.81 -0.09
N ALA A 77 7.36 3.94 -1.09
CA ALA A 77 8.71 3.67 -1.60
C ALA A 77 9.29 4.91 -2.29
N ASP A 78 10.62 5.11 -2.15
CA ASP A 78 11.31 6.29 -2.65
C ASP A 78 11.98 6.05 -3.99
N ALA A 79 12.41 4.81 -4.23
CA ALA A 79 13.06 4.40 -5.47
C ALA A 79 12.85 2.89 -5.73
N THR A 80 13.21 2.44 -6.92
CA THR A 80 13.12 1.04 -7.32
C THR A 80 14.36 0.56 -8.06
N SER A 81 14.64 -0.73 -8.01
CA SER A 81 15.59 -1.38 -8.91
C SER A 81 15.00 -1.75 -10.29
N ASN A 82 13.70 -1.56 -10.49
CA ASN A 82 13.00 -1.85 -11.73
C ASN A 82 13.17 -0.71 -12.74
N VAL A 83 14.19 -0.81 -13.58
CA VAL A 83 14.51 0.22 -14.61
C VAL A 83 13.34 0.47 -15.56
N ARG A 84 12.58 -0.58 -15.91
CA ARG A 84 11.41 -0.43 -16.81
C ARG A 84 10.28 0.38 -16.15
N ALA A 85 9.96 0.10 -14.89
CA ALA A 85 8.98 0.87 -14.14
C ALA A 85 9.46 2.31 -13.92
N GLY A 86 10.75 2.50 -13.62
CA GLY A 86 11.38 3.83 -13.53
C GLY A 86 11.18 4.65 -14.82
N LYS A 87 11.43 4.04 -15.98
CA LYS A 87 11.23 4.68 -17.28
C LYS A 87 9.77 5.01 -17.59
N ILE A 88 8.84 4.10 -17.27
CA ILE A 88 7.41 4.27 -17.57
C ILE A 88 6.76 5.34 -16.69
N PHE A 89 7.07 5.34 -15.39
CA PHE A 89 6.37 6.15 -14.40
C PHE A 89 7.20 7.33 -13.86
N GLY A 90 8.43 7.53 -14.34
CA GLY A 90 9.32 8.59 -13.83
C GLY A 90 9.85 8.31 -12.41
N ILE A 91 9.86 7.06 -11.95
CA ILE A 91 10.30 6.68 -10.61
C ILE A 91 11.83 6.71 -10.55
N PRO A 92 12.45 7.28 -9.49
CA PRO A 92 13.89 7.22 -9.30
C PRO A 92 14.38 5.77 -9.27
N VAL A 93 15.45 5.50 -10.02
CA VAL A 93 16.06 4.18 -10.08
C VAL A 93 17.28 4.13 -9.16
N SER A 94 17.34 3.15 -8.28
CA SER A 94 18.45 2.93 -7.36
C SER A 94 18.72 1.44 -7.22
N GLY A 95 19.98 1.10 -7.02
CA GLY A 95 20.39 -0.28 -6.84
C GLY A 95 21.88 -0.35 -6.52
N THR A 96 22.38 -1.57 -6.40
CA THR A 96 23.80 -1.87 -6.16
C THR A 96 24.22 -2.97 -7.10
N HIS A 97 25.52 -3.31 -7.10
CA HIS A 97 25.97 -4.54 -7.76
C HIS A 97 25.45 -5.78 -7.01
N ALA A 98 25.51 -6.94 -7.68
CA ALA A 98 25.13 -8.24 -7.14
C ALA A 98 26.37 -9.02 -6.64
N HIS A 99 26.16 -10.06 -5.82
CA HIS A 99 27.20 -11.02 -5.43
C HIS A 99 27.92 -11.64 -6.65
N ALA A 100 27.19 -11.84 -7.75
CA ALA A 100 27.77 -12.37 -8.98
C ALA A 100 28.92 -11.53 -9.52
N LEU A 101 28.94 -10.21 -9.33
CA LEU A 101 30.07 -9.36 -9.70
C LEU A 101 31.29 -9.72 -8.87
N VAL A 102 31.15 -9.84 -7.54
CA VAL A 102 32.26 -10.20 -6.64
C VAL A 102 32.80 -11.59 -6.98
N GLN A 103 31.90 -12.55 -7.24
CA GLN A 103 32.29 -13.91 -7.65
C GLN A 103 33.03 -13.92 -8.99
N ALA A 104 32.61 -13.11 -9.97
CA ALA A 104 33.26 -13.03 -11.27
C ALA A 104 34.70 -12.50 -11.19
N TYR A 105 34.97 -11.60 -10.25
CA TYR A 105 36.36 -11.11 -9.98
C TYR A 105 37.12 -11.98 -8.99
N GLY A 106 36.45 -12.92 -8.32
CA GLY A 106 37.07 -13.82 -7.35
C GLY A 106 37.42 -13.19 -5.99
N ASN A 107 37.28 -11.89 -5.84
CA ASN A 107 37.50 -11.16 -4.59
C ASN A 107 36.79 -9.82 -4.58
N ASP A 108 36.55 -9.29 -3.36
CA ASP A 108 35.80 -8.04 -3.14
C ASP A 108 36.55 -6.80 -3.65
N TYR A 109 37.87 -6.74 -3.45
CA TYR A 109 38.68 -5.58 -3.78
C TYR A 109 38.64 -5.25 -5.28
N ASP A 110 38.95 -6.23 -6.13
CA ASP A 110 38.94 -6.02 -7.58
C ASP A 110 37.55 -5.77 -8.13
N ALA A 111 36.52 -6.45 -7.59
CA ALA A 111 35.14 -6.23 -7.94
C ALA A 111 34.68 -4.80 -7.61
N PHE A 112 35.01 -4.30 -6.42
CA PHE A 112 34.62 -2.94 -5.98
C PHE A 112 35.37 -1.89 -6.82
N LYS A 113 36.62 -2.08 -7.14
CA LYS A 113 37.38 -1.19 -8.05
C LYS A 113 36.77 -1.17 -9.45
N ALA A 114 36.41 -2.33 -9.99
CA ALA A 114 35.78 -2.43 -11.30
C ALA A 114 34.42 -1.73 -11.31
N TYR A 115 33.61 -1.92 -10.28
CA TYR A 115 32.33 -1.21 -10.13
C TYR A 115 32.52 0.32 -10.04
N ALA A 116 33.49 0.76 -9.24
CA ALA A 116 33.84 2.17 -9.07
C ALA A 116 34.42 2.82 -10.33
N SER A 117 34.95 2.06 -11.27
CA SER A 117 35.46 2.59 -12.54
C SER A 117 34.35 3.06 -13.47
N THR A 118 33.13 2.58 -13.29
CA THR A 118 31.95 2.88 -14.13
C THR A 118 30.86 3.63 -13.40
N HIS A 119 30.91 3.70 -12.06
CA HIS A 119 29.91 4.33 -11.22
C HIS A 119 30.56 5.34 -10.28
N LYS A 120 30.10 6.58 -10.32
CA LYS A 120 30.57 7.61 -9.40
C LYS A 120 30.00 7.41 -7.99
N ASP A 121 28.71 7.09 -7.90
CA ASP A 121 28.03 6.82 -6.65
C ASP A 121 28.16 5.32 -6.31
N CYS A 122 28.88 5.01 -5.25
CA CYS A 122 29.27 3.65 -4.91
C CYS A 122 28.62 3.18 -3.60
N ILE A 123 27.86 2.11 -3.68
CA ILE A 123 27.37 1.32 -2.56
C ILE A 123 27.90 -0.11 -2.77
N PHE A 124 28.78 -0.58 -1.88
CA PHE A 124 29.39 -1.91 -2.04
C PHE A 124 28.63 -2.98 -1.27
N LEU A 125 28.28 -4.08 -1.93
CA LEU A 125 27.67 -5.26 -1.33
C LEU A 125 28.79 -6.09 -0.70
N VAL A 126 28.81 -6.18 0.63
CA VAL A 126 30.02 -6.58 1.39
C VAL A 126 29.93 -7.97 2.03
N ASP A 127 28.87 -8.72 1.79
CA ASP A 127 28.61 -10.00 2.43
C ASP A 127 28.68 -11.21 1.48
N THR A 128 29.52 -11.11 0.43
CA THR A 128 29.72 -12.23 -0.50
C THR A 128 30.52 -13.37 0.14
N TYR A 129 31.54 -13.08 0.96
CA TYR A 129 32.39 -14.08 1.63
C TYR A 129 32.37 -13.90 3.15
N ASP A 130 33.00 -12.85 3.68
CA ASP A 130 32.99 -12.49 5.11
C ASP A 130 32.83 -10.99 5.25
N THR A 131 31.69 -10.58 5.75
CA THR A 131 31.31 -9.17 5.88
C THR A 131 32.34 -8.36 6.66
N LEU A 132 32.75 -8.86 7.85
CA LEU A 132 33.54 -8.07 8.80
C LEU A 132 35.04 -8.16 8.55
N LYS A 133 35.54 -9.30 7.99
CA LYS A 133 36.98 -9.53 7.81
C LYS A 133 37.43 -9.24 6.39
N ILE A 134 36.52 -9.31 5.40
CA ILE A 134 36.87 -9.19 3.98
C ILE A 134 36.10 -8.02 3.34
N GLY A 135 34.77 -8.07 3.29
CA GLY A 135 33.95 -7.16 2.50
C GLY A 135 34.09 -5.71 2.95
N VAL A 136 33.79 -5.40 4.22
CA VAL A 136 33.89 -4.03 4.75
C VAL A 136 35.30 -3.48 4.73
N PRO A 137 36.37 -4.23 5.13
CA PRO A 137 37.73 -3.76 4.98
C PRO A 137 38.13 -3.42 3.54
N ASN A 138 37.70 -4.23 2.55
CA ASN A 138 37.98 -3.95 1.13
C ASN A 138 37.17 -2.75 0.61
N ALA A 139 35.91 -2.59 1.04
CA ALA A 139 35.12 -1.41 0.72
C ALA A 139 35.79 -0.11 1.23
N ILE A 140 36.26 -0.11 2.48
CA ILE A 140 37.00 1.00 3.09
C ILE A 140 38.30 1.27 2.34
N ARG A 141 39.03 0.21 1.99
CA ARG A 141 40.30 0.32 1.23
C ARG A 141 40.08 0.97 -0.12
N VAL A 142 39.11 0.51 -0.90
CA VAL A 142 38.77 1.07 -2.22
C VAL A 142 38.30 2.54 -2.09
N ALA A 143 37.44 2.84 -1.10
CA ALA A 143 37.00 4.18 -0.86
C ALA A 143 38.15 5.15 -0.55
N LYS A 144 39.12 4.74 0.29
CA LYS A 144 40.31 5.54 0.59
C LYS A 144 41.24 5.70 -0.61
N GLU A 145 41.47 4.63 -1.39
CA GLU A 145 42.34 4.68 -2.57
C GLU A 145 41.79 5.60 -3.68
N LEU A 146 40.47 5.60 -3.87
CA LEU A 146 39.83 6.39 -4.92
C LEU A 146 39.51 7.83 -4.48
N GLY A 147 39.32 8.05 -3.17
CA GLY A 147 39.03 9.38 -2.61
C GLY A 147 37.93 10.10 -3.37
N ASP A 148 38.19 11.34 -3.78
CA ASP A 148 37.22 12.22 -4.46
C ASP A 148 36.82 11.75 -5.89
N LYS A 149 37.43 10.68 -6.38
CA LYS A 149 37.05 10.11 -7.68
C LYS A 149 35.68 9.42 -7.64
N ILE A 150 35.23 9.04 -6.46
CA ILE A 150 33.93 8.40 -6.24
C ILE A 150 33.22 9.05 -5.06
N ASN A 151 31.89 8.95 -5.04
CA ASN A 151 31.07 9.21 -3.87
C ASN A 151 30.84 7.87 -3.16
N PHE A 152 31.59 7.58 -2.10
CA PHE A 152 31.35 6.39 -1.30
C PHE A 152 30.13 6.60 -0.43
N LEU A 153 28.96 6.15 -0.91
CA LEU A 153 27.68 6.32 -0.24
C LEU A 153 27.48 5.35 0.91
N GLY A 154 28.14 4.18 0.88
CA GLY A 154 28.02 3.21 1.95
C GLY A 154 28.19 1.75 1.51
N VAL A 155 27.66 0.87 2.36
CA VAL A 155 27.73 -0.59 2.16
C VAL A 155 26.34 -1.22 2.32
N ARG A 156 26.13 -2.37 1.63
CA ARG A 156 24.90 -3.15 1.72
C ARG A 156 25.15 -4.50 2.37
N LEU A 157 24.26 -4.86 3.29
CA LEU A 157 24.15 -6.13 3.98
C LEU A 157 22.91 -6.87 3.45
N ASP A 158 23.05 -8.07 2.96
CA ASP A 158 21.97 -8.87 2.35
C ASP A 158 21.78 -10.22 3.08
N SER A 159 22.57 -10.50 4.12
CA SER A 159 22.55 -11.80 4.81
C SER A 159 23.04 -11.71 6.25
N GLY A 160 22.81 -12.78 7.01
CA GLY A 160 23.28 -12.95 8.38
C GLY A 160 22.48 -12.17 9.44
N ASP A 161 23.05 -12.03 10.62
CA ASP A 161 22.45 -11.22 11.71
C ASP A 161 22.63 -9.73 11.43
N LEU A 162 21.63 -9.12 10.80
CA LEU A 162 21.68 -7.72 10.40
C LEU A 162 21.83 -6.77 11.59
N ALA A 163 21.26 -7.11 12.78
CA ALA A 163 21.40 -6.28 13.96
C ALA A 163 22.84 -6.30 14.49
N TYR A 164 23.45 -7.45 14.57
CA TYR A 164 24.85 -7.58 14.98
C TYR A 164 25.80 -6.97 13.94
N LEU A 165 25.63 -7.35 12.67
CA LEU A 165 26.52 -6.91 11.58
C LEU A 165 26.47 -5.40 11.41
N SER A 166 25.30 -4.76 11.36
CA SER A 166 25.19 -3.31 11.18
C SER A 166 25.91 -2.52 12.27
N LYS A 167 25.85 -2.98 13.53
CA LYS A 167 26.58 -2.32 14.64
C LYS A 167 28.10 -2.46 14.50
N ARG A 168 28.57 -3.61 14.03
CA ARG A 168 30.01 -3.85 13.82
C ARG A 168 30.52 -3.09 12.60
N VAL A 169 29.76 -3.08 11.52
CA VAL A 169 30.06 -2.34 10.29
C VAL A 169 30.11 -0.83 10.58
N ARG A 170 29.16 -0.29 11.32
CA ARG A 170 29.15 1.14 11.71
C ARG A 170 30.45 1.52 12.45
N LYS A 171 30.89 0.68 13.39
CA LYS A 171 32.16 0.90 14.10
C LYS A 171 33.38 0.91 13.18
N GLN A 172 33.41 0.00 12.18
CA GLN A 172 34.52 -0.05 11.22
C GLN A 172 34.52 1.18 10.31
N LEU A 173 33.36 1.61 9.82
CA LEU A 173 33.22 2.80 8.98
C LEU A 173 33.61 4.06 9.73
N ASP A 174 33.15 4.24 10.99
CA ASP A 174 33.51 5.38 11.84
C ASP A 174 35.01 5.45 12.11
N ALA A 175 35.60 4.32 12.51
CA ALA A 175 37.03 4.22 12.77
C ALA A 175 37.89 4.48 11.52
N ALA A 176 37.35 4.23 10.33
CA ALA A 176 38.01 4.48 9.07
C ALA A 176 37.86 5.92 8.56
N GLY A 177 37.04 6.77 9.22
CA GLY A 177 36.79 8.15 8.82
C GLY A 177 35.59 8.32 7.87
N PHE A 178 34.66 7.37 7.84
CA PHE A 178 33.43 7.41 7.04
C PHE A 178 32.15 7.43 7.92
N PRO A 179 31.97 8.44 8.80
CA PRO A 179 30.79 8.52 9.69
C PRO A 179 29.47 8.71 8.92
N ASP A 180 29.54 9.33 7.73
CA ASP A 180 28.36 9.65 6.91
C ASP A 180 27.99 8.52 5.95
N ALA A 181 28.86 7.51 5.75
CA ALA A 181 28.58 6.36 4.91
C ALA A 181 27.40 5.56 5.45
N LYS A 182 26.40 5.29 4.60
CA LYS A 182 25.14 4.64 4.97
C LYS A 182 25.27 3.11 5.00
N ILE A 183 24.48 2.49 5.86
CA ILE A 183 24.33 1.03 5.90
C ILE A 183 22.97 0.68 5.31
N TYR A 184 22.98 0.02 4.17
CA TYR A 184 21.82 -0.51 3.47
C TYR A 184 21.55 -1.92 3.96
N ALA A 185 20.32 -2.26 4.26
CA ALA A 185 19.92 -3.63 4.56
C ALA A 185 18.90 -4.15 3.56
N SER A 186 19.02 -5.39 3.19
CA SER A 186 18.07 -6.16 2.39
C SER A 186 18.00 -7.60 2.92
N ASN A 187 17.22 -8.47 2.31
CA ASN A 187 16.97 -9.86 2.72
C ASN A 187 15.68 -10.04 3.53
N ASP A 188 14.64 -10.53 2.86
CA ASP A 188 13.33 -10.94 3.42
C ASP A 188 12.74 -9.99 4.48
N LEU A 189 12.98 -8.69 4.29
CA LEU A 189 12.49 -7.65 5.17
C LEU A 189 10.98 -7.45 5.00
N ASP A 190 10.33 -7.19 6.12
CA ASP A 190 8.96 -6.71 6.23
C ASP A 190 8.83 -5.76 7.43
N GLU A 191 7.66 -5.21 7.67
CA GLU A 191 7.41 -4.29 8.79
C GLU A 191 7.75 -4.91 10.16
N ASN A 192 7.49 -6.21 10.35
CA ASN A 192 7.76 -6.89 11.63
C ASN A 192 9.25 -7.10 11.84
N THR A 193 9.95 -7.58 10.81
CA THR A 193 11.42 -7.77 10.84
C THR A 193 12.13 -6.44 11.07
N ILE A 194 11.72 -5.39 10.37
CA ILE A 194 12.29 -4.05 10.51
C ILE A 194 12.06 -3.50 11.92
N LEU A 195 10.84 -3.63 12.45
CA LEU A 195 10.52 -3.19 13.81
C LEU A 195 11.43 -3.91 14.84
N ASN A 196 11.60 -5.23 14.70
CA ASN A 196 12.49 -6.00 15.58
C ASN A 196 13.95 -5.57 15.45
N LEU A 197 14.46 -5.30 14.24
CA LEU A 197 15.81 -4.77 14.04
C LEU A 197 16.00 -3.39 14.69
N LYS A 198 15.00 -2.49 14.60
CA LYS A 198 15.01 -1.19 15.30
C LYS A 198 15.02 -1.39 16.83
N MET A 199 14.20 -2.28 17.38
CA MET A 199 14.20 -2.60 18.81
C MET A 199 15.57 -3.13 19.28
N GLN A 200 16.26 -3.91 18.47
CA GLN A 200 17.63 -4.38 18.70
C GLN A 200 18.68 -3.30 18.50
N LYS A 201 18.29 -2.06 18.15
CA LYS A 201 19.18 -0.93 17.89
C LYS A 201 20.17 -1.19 16.74
N ALA A 202 19.70 -1.87 15.68
CA ALA A 202 20.44 -2.03 14.44
C ALA A 202 20.81 -0.65 13.87
N LYS A 203 21.97 -0.55 13.22
CA LYS A 203 22.49 0.67 12.61
C LYS A 203 22.28 0.62 11.10
N ILE A 204 21.02 0.65 10.70
CA ILE A 204 20.58 0.57 9.30
C ILE A 204 19.97 1.91 8.92
N ASP A 205 20.44 2.49 7.85
CA ASP A 205 20.03 3.81 7.36
C ASP A 205 19.07 3.72 6.17
N VAL A 206 19.14 2.65 5.37
CA VAL A 206 18.36 2.47 4.13
C VAL A 206 17.83 1.04 4.05
N TRP A 207 16.57 0.90 3.66
CA TRP A 207 15.86 -0.37 3.63
C TRP A 207 15.54 -0.80 2.19
N GLY A 208 16.12 -1.90 1.75
CA GLY A 208 15.83 -2.52 0.45
C GLY A 208 14.87 -3.70 0.64
N VAL A 209 13.62 -3.54 0.26
CA VAL A 209 12.58 -4.55 0.49
C VAL A 209 12.16 -5.17 -0.84
N GLY A 210 12.18 -6.50 -0.91
CA GLY A 210 11.91 -7.24 -2.15
C GLY A 210 10.69 -8.14 -2.05
N THR A 211 10.91 -9.41 -1.72
CA THR A 211 9.92 -10.49 -1.79
C THR A 211 8.64 -10.16 -1.04
N ASN A 212 8.75 -9.87 0.25
CA ASN A 212 7.58 -9.64 1.11
C ASN A 212 6.73 -8.43 0.68
N LEU A 213 7.37 -7.41 0.08
CA LEU A 213 6.67 -6.25 -0.44
C LEU A 213 5.92 -6.58 -1.74
N ILE A 214 6.65 -7.05 -2.78
CA ILE A 214 6.08 -7.17 -4.13
C ILE A 214 5.06 -8.31 -4.26
N THR A 215 5.05 -9.24 -3.31
CA THR A 215 4.09 -10.35 -3.27
C THR A 215 2.97 -10.14 -2.26
N ALA A 216 3.04 -9.07 -1.44
CA ALA A 216 2.18 -8.91 -0.25
C ALA A 216 2.08 -10.25 0.53
N TYR A 217 3.23 -10.81 0.88
CA TYR A 217 3.45 -12.21 1.27
C TYR A 217 2.48 -12.74 2.34
N ASP A 218 2.09 -11.88 3.27
CA ASP A 218 1.19 -12.17 4.38
C ASP A 218 -0.30 -12.11 4.01
N GLN A 219 -0.65 -11.54 2.85
CA GLN A 219 -2.03 -11.46 2.39
C GLN A 219 -2.11 -11.56 0.86
N PRO A 220 -2.37 -12.76 0.31
CA PRO A 220 -2.29 -13.01 -1.13
C PRO A 220 -3.44 -12.41 -1.94
N ALA A 221 -4.58 -12.12 -1.30
CA ALA A 221 -5.75 -11.54 -1.96
C ALA A 221 -6.64 -10.78 -0.98
N LEU A 222 -7.35 -9.77 -1.50
CA LEU A 222 -8.45 -9.11 -0.79
C LEU A 222 -9.76 -9.88 -1.03
N GLY A 223 -10.68 -9.81 -0.08
CA GLY A 223 -12.04 -10.35 -0.21
C GLY A 223 -12.98 -9.46 -1.03
N ALA A 224 -12.47 -8.75 -2.03
CA ALA A 224 -13.24 -7.83 -2.86
C ALA A 224 -14.27 -8.59 -3.73
N VAL A 225 -15.47 -8.03 -3.85
CA VAL A 225 -16.57 -8.59 -4.66
C VAL A 225 -17.19 -7.52 -5.54
N TYR A 226 -17.78 -7.93 -6.65
CA TYR A 226 -18.56 -7.06 -7.53
C TYR A 226 -20.01 -7.57 -7.55
N LYS A 227 -20.98 -6.69 -7.29
CA LYS A 227 -22.38 -7.07 -7.14
C LYS A 227 -23.30 -6.05 -7.78
N ILE A 228 -24.36 -6.54 -8.43
CA ILE A 228 -25.47 -5.70 -8.89
C ILE A 228 -26.21 -5.21 -7.64
N VAL A 229 -26.38 -3.92 -7.55
CA VAL A 229 -27.06 -3.26 -6.43
C VAL A 229 -28.34 -2.54 -6.83
N SER A 230 -28.50 -2.27 -8.12
CA SER A 230 -29.74 -1.74 -8.72
C SER A 230 -29.80 -2.16 -10.19
N ILE A 231 -31.00 -2.38 -10.72
CA ILE A 231 -31.24 -2.77 -12.11
C ILE A 231 -32.53 -2.12 -12.61
N GLU A 232 -32.51 -1.68 -13.86
CA GLU A 232 -33.70 -1.15 -14.52
C GLU A 232 -34.66 -2.30 -14.91
N ASN A 233 -35.94 -2.14 -14.58
CA ASN A 233 -36.97 -3.10 -14.97
C ASN A 233 -37.53 -2.79 -16.37
N ASP A 234 -38.42 -3.66 -16.88
CA ASP A 234 -39.05 -3.53 -18.19
C ASP A 234 -39.85 -2.22 -18.41
N ARG A 235 -40.10 -1.46 -17.35
CA ARG A 235 -40.82 -0.18 -17.38
C ARG A 235 -39.86 1.02 -17.33
N GLY A 236 -38.55 0.81 -17.40
CA GLY A 236 -37.56 1.88 -17.31
C GLY A 236 -37.37 2.43 -15.89
N VAL A 237 -37.78 1.69 -14.84
CA VAL A 237 -37.64 2.11 -13.45
C VAL A 237 -36.53 1.34 -12.77
N MET A 238 -35.58 2.05 -12.17
CA MET A 238 -34.52 1.43 -11.37
C MET A 238 -35.10 0.77 -10.12
N GLN A 239 -34.73 -0.48 -9.91
CA GLN A 239 -35.09 -1.27 -8.74
C GLN A 239 -33.83 -1.76 -8.04
N ASP A 240 -33.75 -1.47 -6.76
CA ASP A 240 -32.63 -1.96 -5.96
C ASP A 240 -32.72 -3.46 -5.74
N THR A 241 -31.57 -4.10 -5.77
CA THR A 241 -31.44 -5.56 -5.64
C THR A 241 -30.43 -5.91 -4.57
N ILE A 242 -30.60 -7.09 -3.98
CA ILE A 242 -29.74 -7.60 -2.91
C ILE A 242 -29.38 -9.06 -3.14
N LYS A 243 -28.11 -9.39 -2.90
CA LYS A 243 -27.64 -10.77 -2.84
C LYS A 243 -27.61 -11.21 -1.37
N LEU A 244 -28.44 -12.21 -1.03
CA LEU A 244 -28.41 -12.83 0.29
C LEU A 244 -27.28 -13.86 0.42
N SER A 245 -26.82 -14.06 1.65
CA SER A 245 -25.80 -15.05 1.99
C SER A 245 -26.03 -15.54 3.41
N ASN A 246 -25.64 -16.79 3.70
CA ASN A 246 -25.58 -17.31 5.07
C ASN A 246 -24.50 -16.61 5.91
N ASN A 247 -23.58 -15.93 5.25
CA ASN A 247 -22.55 -15.12 5.88
C ASN A 247 -22.97 -13.66 5.82
N ALA A 248 -23.23 -13.04 6.97
CA ALA A 248 -23.77 -11.66 7.07
C ALA A 248 -22.88 -10.63 6.34
N GLU A 249 -21.56 -10.81 6.42
CA GLU A 249 -20.57 -9.95 5.76
C GLU A 249 -20.65 -9.99 4.22
N LYS A 250 -21.22 -11.07 3.66
CA LYS A 250 -21.38 -11.26 2.21
C LYS A 250 -22.73 -10.80 1.67
N VAL A 251 -23.56 -10.25 2.51
CA VAL A 251 -24.85 -9.64 2.09
C VAL A 251 -24.57 -8.25 1.51
N SER A 252 -24.89 -8.06 0.23
CA SER A 252 -24.65 -6.77 -0.42
C SER A 252 -25.50 -5.64 0.18
N THR A 253 -25.04 -4.41 0.07
CA THR A 253 -25.83 -3.23 0.42
C THR A 253 -26.47 -2.67 -0.85
N PRO A 254 -27.81 -2.61 -0.95
CA PRO A 254 -28.53 -2.25 -2.17
C PRO A 254 -28.43 -0.76 -2.50
N GLY A 255 -28.80 -0.41 -3.74
CA GLY A 255 -28.94 0.97 -4.21
C GLY A 255 -27.62 1.64 -4.61
N LYS A 256 -27.75 2.78 -5.28
CA LYS A 256 -26.62 3.65 -5.64
C LYS A 256 -26.16 4.42 -4.41
N LYS A 257 -24.88 4.32 -4.07
CA LYS A 257 -24.33 4.83 -2.80
C LYS A 257 -23.21 5.84 -3.02
N GLN A 258 -22.99 6.66 -1.99
CA GLN A 258 -21.77 7.45 -1.81
C GLN A 258 -21.09 7.04 -0.51
N VAL A 259 -19.78 7.11 -0.49
CA VAL A 259 -18.94 6.95 0.71
C VAL A 259 -18.36 8.29 1.08
N TRP A 260 -18.55 8.71 2.31
CA TRP A 260 -18.07 9.98 2.82
C TRP A 260 -17.03 9.75 3.90
N ARG A 261 -15.82 10.25 3.70
CA ARG A 261 -14.84 10.29 4.80
C ARG A 261 -15.16 11.46 5.71
N ILE A 262 -15.46 11.13 6.95
CA ILE A 262 -15.81 12.09 7.97
C ILE A 262 -14.56 12.47 8.75
N THR A 263 -14.25 13.76 8.79
CA THR A 263 -13.07 14.30 9.49
C THR A 263 -13.52 15.33 10.52
N SER A 264 -13.09 15.18 11.76
CA SER A 264 -13.34 16.17 12.81
C SER A 264 -12.62 17.48 12.49
N ARG A 265 -13.35 18.61 12.41
CA ARG A 265 -12.75 19.92 12.19
C ARG A 265 -11.81 20.32 13.34
N ALA A 266 -12.20 20.02 14.57
CA ALA A 266 -11.41 20.36 15.76
C ALA A 266 -10.07 19.61 15.83
N LYS A 267 -9.99 18.37 15.30
CA LYS A 267 -8.83 17.48 15.46
C LYS A 267 -8.06 17.25 14.16
N GLY A 268 -8.66 17.52 13.00
CA GLY A 268 -8.09 17.18 11.69
C GLY A 268 -7.88 15.67 11.48
N LYS A 269 -8.62 14.83 12.23
CA LYS A 269 -8.50 13.38 12.19
C LYS A 269 -9.79 12.73 11.70
N SER A 270 -9.63 11.59 10.99
CA SER A 270 -10.77 10.85 10.49
C SER A 270 -11.58 10.22 11.62
N GLU A 271 -12.89 10.40 11.58
CA GLU A 271 -13.85 9.77 12.47
C GLU A 271 -14.37 8.43 11.92
N GLY A 272 -14.21 8.17 10.64
CA GLY A 272 -14.67 6.98 9.95
C GLY A 272 -15.22 7.30 8.56
N ASP A 273 -15.64 6.28 7.85
CA ASP A 273 -16.32 6.39 6.56
C ASP A 273 -17.83 6.13 6.74
N TYR A 274 -18.64 7.00 6.15
CA TYR A 274 -20.11 6.99 6.28
C TYR A 274 -20.74 6.75 4.92
N ILE A 275 -21.52 5.69 4.80
CA ILE A 275 -22.14 5.26 3.55
C ILE A 275 -23.59 5.72 3.53
N THR A 276 -23.94 6.51 2.51
CA THR A 276 -25.31 7.03 2.26
C THR A 276 -25.80 6.61 0.88
N PHE A 277 -27.07 6.88 0.57
CA PHE A 277 -27.50 6.95 -0.83
C PHE A 277 -26.77 8.08 -1.56
N ALA A 278 -26.62 7.95 -2.88
CA ALA A 278 -25.78 8.83 -3.67
C ALA A 278 -26.29 10.28 -3.77
N ASP A 279 -27.57 10.50 -3.54
CA ASP A 279 -28.28 11.79 -3.56
C ASP A 279 -28.26 12.53 -2.21
N THR A 280 -27.72 11.90 -1.16
CA THR A 280 -27.61 12.52 0.17
C THR A 280 -26.43 13.48 0.22
N ASP A 281 -26.67 14.75 0.54
CA ASP A 281 -25.60 15.70 0.84
C ASP A 281 -25.31 15.72 2.35
N VAL A 282 -24.25 15.02 2.74
CA VAL A 282 -23.83 14.92 4.15
C VAL A 282 -23.33 16.25 4.70
N ASN A 283 -22.80 17.15 3.86
CA ASN A 283 -22.33 18.47 4.31
C ASN A 283 -23.48 19.43 4.66
N ALA A 284 -24.72 19.12 4.26
CA ALA A 284 -25.89 19.87 4.66
C ALA A 284 -26.43 19.48 6.05
N LEU A 285 -25.88 18.44 6.68
CA LEU A 285 -26.33 17.93 7.97
C LEU A 285 -25.54 18.57 9.13
N GLU A 286 -26.22 18.95 10.21
CA GLU A 286 -25.57 19.47 11.42
C GLU A 286 -24.91 18.35 12.25
N GLU A 287 -25.51 17.16 12.20
CA GLU A 287 -24.99 15.97 12.89
C GLU A 287 -25.28 14.71 12.06
N ILE A 288 -24.46 13.70 12.24
CA ILE A 288 -24.67 12.36 11.69
C ILE A 288 -24.57 11.32 12.79
N ASN A 289 -25.40 10.29 12.71
CA ASN A 289 -25.30 9.12 13.57
C ASN A 289 -24.66 7.99 12.77
N MET A 290 -23.41 7.69 13.09
CA MET A 290 -22.63 6.61 12.52
C MET A 290 -22.82 5.36 13.39
N PHE A 291 -23.21 4.24 12.78
CA PHE A 291 -23.36 2.97 13.52
C PHE A 291 -22.88 1.79 12.67
N HIS A 292 -22.29 0.82 13.35
CA HIS A 292 -21.80 -0.38 12.71
C HIS A 292 -22.97 -1.19 12.11
N PRO A 293 -22.91 -1.56 10.83
CA PRO A 293 -24.05 -2.16 10.11
C PRO A 293 -24.51 -3.51 10.65
N THR A 294 -23.64 -4.23 11.36
CA THR A 294 -23.93 -5.54 11.97
C THR A 294 -24.15 -5.43 13.48
N TYR A 295 -23.27 -4.68 14.16
CA TYR A 295 -23.33 -4.48 15.61
C TYR A 295 -23.89 -3.08 15.92
N THR A 296 -25.18 -2.88 15.66
CA THR A 296 -25.83 -1.57 15.68
C THR A 296 -25.79 -0.83 17.03
N TYR A 297 -25.46 -1.52 18.11
CA TYR A 297 -25.19 -0.92 19.41
C TYR A 297 -23.84 -0.18 19.47
N ILE A 298 -22.92 -0.47 18.55
CA ILE A 298 -21.69 0.31 18.37
C ILE A 298 -22.03 1.49 17.49
N ASN A 299 -22.20 2.66 18.09
CA ASN A 299 -22.58 3.87 17.37
C ASN A 299 -21.97 5.10 17.99
N LYS A 300 -21.93 6.18 17.21
CA LYS A 300 -21.52 7.51 17.66
C LYS A 300 -22.25 8.60 16.89
N THR A 301 -22.54 9.70 17.59
CA THR A 301 -23.02 10.94 16.95
C THR A 301 -21.82 11.85 16.69
N VAL A 302 -21.65 12.28 15.45
CA VAL A 302 -20.56 13.17 15.04
C VAL A 302 -21.14 14.53 14.67
N ARG A 303 -20.56 15.60 15.20
CA ARG A 303 -20.85 17.00 14.94
C ARG A 303 -19.55 17.72 14.60
N ASP A 304 -19.64 18.90 14.01
CA ASP A 304 -18.48 19.72 13.63
C ASP A 304 -17.45 18.93 12.81
N PHE A 305 -17.90 18.47 11.67
CA PHE A 305 -17.11 17.64 10.74
C PHE A 305 -17.05 18.23 9.34
N ASP A 306 -16.07 17.80 8.58
CA ASP A 306 -16.01 17.88 7.13
C ASP A 306 -16.28 16.50 6.54
N ALA A 307 -17.11 16.42 5.51
CA ALA A 307 -17.39 15.19 4.78
C ALA A 307 -16.86 15.27 3.35
N VAL A 308 -15.96 14.37 3.00
CA VAL A 308 -15.35 14.29 1.66
C VAL A 308 -15.87 13.07 0.93
N PRO A 309 -16.52 13.23 -0.26
CA PRO A 309 -16.97 12.09 -1.05
C PRO A 309 -15.77 11.31 -1.59
N LEU A 310 -15.78 10.00 -1.44
CA LEU A 310 -14.70 9.11 -1.89
C LEU A 310 -14.95 8.54 -3.29
N LEU A 311 -16.21 8.31 -3.65
CA LEU A 311 -16.59 7.93 -5.01
C LEU A 311 -16.72 9.18 -5.86
N VAL A 312 -15.79 9.38 -6.77
CA VAL A 312 -15.78 10.51 -7.70
C VAL A 312 -16.04 10.02 -9.12
N PRO A 313 -16.77 10.78 -9.95
CA PRO A 313 -17.04 10.39 -11.32
C PRO A 313 -15.75 10.44 -12.14
N ILE A 314 -15.39 9.32 -12.75
CA ILE A 314 -14.22 9.18 -13.64
C ILE A 314 -14.66 9.24 -15.11
N TYR A 315 -15.77 8.58 -15.43
CA TYR A 315 -16.40 8.60 -16.74
C TYR A 315 -17.84 9.06 -16.63
N ASP A 316 -18.30 9.83 -17.59
CA ASP A 316 -19.72 10.12 -17.84
C ASP A 316 -20.05 9.76 -19.29
N LYS A 317 -21.08 8.91 -19.48
CA LYS A 317 -21.53 8.44 -20.80
C LYS A 317 -20.38 7.93 -21.69
N GLY A 318 -19.43 7.23 -21.11
CA GLY A 318 -18.26 6.68 -21.79
C GLY A 318 -17.13 7.68 -22.07
N GLN A 319 -17.27 8.94 -21.69
CA GLN A 319 -16.25 9.97 -21.79
C GLN A 319 -15.45 10.07 -20.50
N LEU A 320 -14.12 10.06 -20.59
CA LEU A 320 -13.25 10.36 -19.44
C LEU A 320 -13.42 11.84 -19.07
N ILE A 321 -13.90 12.10 -17.86
CA ILE A 321 -14.14 13.47 -17.34
C ILE A 321 -13.23 13.81 -16.16
N TYR A 322 -12.44 12.87 -15.68
CA TYR A 322 -11.53 13.04 -14.57
C TYR A 322 -10.11 13.31 -15.06
N ASP A 323 -9.50 14.38 -14.56
CA ASP A 323 -8.09 14.65 -14.81
C ASP A 323 -7.24 13.67 -14.04
N LEU A 324 -6.52 12.79 -14.76
CA LEU A 324 -5.70 11.76 -14.16
C LEU A 324 -4.49 12.39 -13.48
N PRO A 325 -4.35 12.25 -12.14
CA PRO A 325 -3.22 12.84 -11.42
C PRO A 325 -1.91 12.12 -11.75
N SER A 326 -0.80 12.84 -11.64
CA SER A 326 0.55 12.27 -11.71
C SER A 326 0.80 11.30 -10.54
N LEU A 327 1.84 10.46 -10.67
CA LEU A 327 2.21 9.52 -9.60
C LEU A 327 2.60 10.25 -8.31
N ASP A 328 3.27 11.39 -8.41
CA ASP A 328 3.67 12.19 -7.26
C ASP A 328 2.45 12.80 -6.54
N GLU A 329 1.47 13.29 -7.29
CA GLU A 329 0.21 13.77 -6.72
C GLU A 329 -0.55 12.66 -5.99
N ILE A 330 -0.60 11.43 -6.56
CA ILE A 330 -1.21 10.27 -5.93
C ILE A 330 -0.47 9.88 -4.64
N LYS A 331 0.88 9.84 -4.67
CA LYS A 331 1.71 9.55 -3.50
C LYS A 331 1.47 10.57 -2.39
N ASN A 332 1.49 11.86 -2.73
CA ASN A 332 1.27 12.95 -1.77
C ASN A 332 -0.14 12.90 -1.17
N TYR A 333 -1.15 12.62 -1.99
CA TYR A 333 -2.51 12.43 -1.52
C TYR A 333 -2.62 11.24 -0.56
N ALA A 334 -2.01 10.09 -0.91
CA ALA A 334 -2.02 8.90 -0.06
C ALA A 334 -1.35 9.17 1.29
N THR A 335 -0.18 9.82 1.29
CA THR A 335 0.55 10.21 2.51
C THR A 335 -0.30 11.12 3.39
N LYS A 336 -0.87 12.19 2.82
CA LYS A 336 -1.75 13.11 3.55
C LYS A 336 -2.94 12.37 4.18
N LYS A 337 -3.57 11.45 3.44
CA LYS A 337 -4.71 10.67 3.93
C LYS A 337 -4.35 9.67 5.02
N LEU A 338 -3.13 9.13 5.01
CA LEU A 338 -2.61 8.32 6.10
C LEU A 338 -2.34 9.15 7.36
N ASP A 339 -1.91 10.40 7.21
CA ASP A 339 -1.67 11.31 8.35
C ASP A 339 -2.97 11.77 9.02
N GLU A 340 -4.08 11.81 8.28
CA GLU A 340 -5.42 12.09 8.81
C GLU A 340 -5.96 10.95 9.70
N LEU A 341 -5.41 9.72 9.61
CA LEU A 341 -5.79 8.62 10.50
C LEU A 341 -5.22 8.78 11.91
N TRP A 342 -5.96 8.28 12.88
CA TRP A 342 -5.44 8.07 14.23
C TRP A 342 -4.35 7.00 14.24
N ASN A 343 -3.40 7.12 15.16
CA ASN A 343 -2.29 6.16 15.27
C ASN A 343 -2.78 4.75 15.60
N GLU A 344 -3.91 4.64 16.29
CA GLU A 344 -4.56 3.37 16.65
C GLU A 344 -4.91 2.52 15.44
N TYR A 345 -5.30 3.13 14.33
CA TYR A 345 -5.61 2.43 13.07
C TYR A 345 -4.36 2.04 12.26
N LYS A 346 -3.20 2.66 12.55
CA LYS A 346 -1.93 2.45 11.83
C LYS A 346 -0.98 1.46 12.50
N ARG A 347 -1.32 0.93 13.66
CA ARG A 347 -0.47 -0.02 14.38
C ARG A 347 -0.22 -1.28 13.58
N VAL A 348 1.02 -1.78 13.62
CA VAL A 348 1.38 -3.07 13.01
C VAL A 348 0.79 -4.22 13.82
N LEU A 349 0.84 -4.12 15.15
CA LEU A 349 0.29 -5.12 16.05
C LEU A 349 -1.03 -4.64 16.66
N ASN A 350 -2.08 -5.44 16.49
CA ASN A 350 -3.41 -5.21 17.06
C ASN A 350 -3.96 -3.80 16.78
N PRO A 351 -4.11 -3.39 15.50
CA PRO A 351 -4.71 -2.12 15.17
C PRO A 351 -6.17 -2.07 15.61
N GLN A 352 -6.66 -0.87 15.91
CA GLN A 352 -8.09 -0.65 16.10
C GLN A 352 -8.82 -0.77 14.76
N ASP A 353 -10.02 -1.36 14.77
CA ASP A 353 -10.86 -1.42 13.58
C ASP A 353 -11.30 0.00 13.17
N TYR A 354 -11.15 0.30 11.89
CA TYR A 354 -11.58 1.58 11.32
C TYR A 354 -13.11 1.55 11.09
N PRO A 355 -13.86 2.55 11.57
CA PRO A 355 -15.30 2.57 11.38
C PRO A 355 -15.70 2.76 9.92
N VAL A 356 -16.51 1.84 9.40
CA VAL A 356 -17.19 1.94 8.11
C VAL A 356 -18.68 1.72 8.38
N ASP A 357 -19.41 2.79 8.45
CA ASP A 357 -20.76 2.84 9.02
C ASP A 357 -21.82 3.21 7.98
N LEU A 358 -23.05 2.79 8.19
CA LEU A 358 -24.16 3.07 7.29
C LEU A 358 -25.03 4.23 7.82
N ALA A 359 -25.58 4.98 6.89
CA ALA A 359 -26.72 5.83 7.18
C ALA A 359 -27.97 5.00 7.52
N LYS A 360 -28.82 5.51 8.38
CA LYS A 360 -29.99 4.80 8.91
C LYS A 360 -30.95 4.38 7.80
N ASP A 361 -31.21 5.24 6.83
CA ASP A 361 -32.08 4.98 5.68
C ASP A 361 -31.52 3.87 4.76
N VAL A 362 -30.21 3.84 4.52
CA VAL A 362 -29.53 2.77 3.77
C VAL A 362 -29.65 1.43 4.50
N TRP A 363 -29.49 1.45 5.82
CA TRP A 363 -29.62 0.25 6.66
C TRP A 363 -31.07 -0.26 6.68
N ASP A 364 -32.05 0.61 6.88
CA ASP A 364 -33.47 0.27 6.90
C ASP A 364 -33.91 -0.31 5.55
N HIS A 365 -33.48 0.29 4.45
CA HIS A 365 -33.74 -0.20 3.12
C HIS A 365 -33.14 -1.60 2.89
N LYS A 366 -31.89 -1.81 3.33
CA LYS A 366 -31.23 -3.13 3.29
C LYS A 366 -32.04 -4.18 4.05
N MET A 367 -32.48 -3.87 5.27
CA MET A 367 -33.27 -4.80 6.08
C MET A 367 -34.62 -5.10 5.46
N THR A 368 -35.28 -4.10 4.91
CA THR A 368 -36.57 -4.25 4.19
C THR A 368 -36.42 -5.21 2.99
N LEU A 369 -35.36 -5.06 2.20
CA LEU A 369 -35.11 -5.95 1.07
C LEU A 369 -34.76 -7.40 1.51
N ILE A 370 -34.02 -7.56 2.59
CA ILE A 370 -33.76 -8.89 3.18
C ILE A 370 -35.07 -9.58 3.55
N ASP A 371 -35.95 -8.87 4.26
CA ASP A 371 -37.24 -9.44 4.71
C ASP A 371 -38.16 -9.79 3.53
N ASN A 372 -38.23 -8.92 2.53
CA ASN A 372 -39.01 -9.15 1.32
C ASN A 372 -38.52 -10.39 0.54
N MET A 373 -37.19 -10.53 0.40
CA MET A 373 -36.62 -11.68 -0.32
C MET A 373 -36.77 -12.98 0.46
N ARG A 374 -36.73 -12.95 1.79
CA ARG A 374 -37.02 -14.13 2.65
C ARG A 374 -38.46 -14.57 2.53
N LYS A 375 -39.42 -13.63 2.57
CA LYS A 375 -40.84 -13.93 2.36
C LYS A 375 -41.09 -14.56 0.99
N LYS A 376 -40.55 -13.95 -0.06
CA LYS A 376 -40.67 -14.48 -1.43
C LYS A 376 -40.06 -15.87 -1.58
N ALA A 377 -38.95 -16.16 -0.91
CA ALA A 377 -38.34 -17.50 -0.92
C ALA A 377 -39.22 -18.53 -0.18
N HIS A 378 -39.88 -18.13 0.91
CA HIS A 378 -40.82 -19.00 1.64
C HIS A 378 -42.02 -19.33 0.77
N ASP A 379 -42.68 -18.32 0.16
CA ASP A 379 -43.83 -18.49 -0.71
C ASP A 379 -43.56 -19.38 -1.95
N LEU A 380 -42.31 -19.45 -2.41
CA LEU A 380 -41.91 -20.32 -3.52
C LEU A 380 -41.56 -21.74 -3.07
N SER A 381 -41.46 -22.00 -1.77
CA SER A 381 -41.15 -23.31 -1.20
C SER A 381 -42.37 -24.09 -0.71
N GLU A 382 -43.51 -23.43 -0.64
CA GLU A 382 -44.83 -24.00 -0.45
C GLU A 382 -45.53 -24.35 -1.80
#